data_1eb7abdcb071b49b47c7e3645718dca8
#
_entry.id   1eb7abdcb071b49b47c7e3645718dca8
#
_cell.length_a   1.000
_cell.length_b   1.000
_cell.length_c   1.000
_cell.angle_alpha   90.00
_cell.angle_beta   90.00
_cell.angle_gamma   90.00
#
_symmetry.space_group_name_H-M   'P 1'
#
loop_
_entity.id
_entity.type
_entity.pdbx_description
1 polymer ?
#
loop_
_entity_poly.entity_id
_entity_poly.type
_entity_poly.pdbx_seq_one_letter_code
_entity_poly.pdbx_strand_id
1 'polypeptide(L)'
;FLGLFLMIMTLFKTGCYFASSAVMIPLRTGVVRDIRIMVYAKVMRLPMSFFSEERKGDIIARMSGDVGEVENSITSSLDMLMKSPIMIILYFATLVITSWQLTLFTIVVLPGMGWLMGVVGRKLKRQSLEAQSKWSDTMSQLEETLGGLRIIKAFIAEDKMINRFMKCSNELRDATNKVAIRQALAHPMSEFLGTILIVAVLWFGGTLILGQNASIDAPTFIFYMVILYSVINPLKDFAKAGYNIPKGLASMERVDKILKAENKIKEISNPKPLKGLNDKIEFKDITFSYDGKREVLKHVNLTVPKGQTIALVGQSGSGKSTLVDLLPRYHDVQEGDITIDGTSIRDVRIADLRSLIGNVNQ
;
A
#
# COMPACT_ATOMS: atom_id res chain seq x y z
N PHE A 1 -4.29 -48.43 19.61
CA PHE A 1 -5.15 -47.41 20.22
C PHE A 1 -4.46 -46.02 20.13
N LEU A 2 -3.22 -45.86 20.61
CA LEU A 2 -2.50 -44.56 20.62
C LEU A 2 -2.35 -43.98 19.22
N GLY A 3 -1.97 -44.79 18.21
CA GLY A 3 -1.80 -44.33 16.82
C GLY A 3 -3.11 -43.82 16.21
N LEU A 4 -4.22 -44.53 16.42
CA LEU A 4 -5.55 -44.13 15.95
C LEU A 4 -6.00 -42.82 16.62
N PHE A 5 -5.77 -42.69 17.94
CA PHE A 5 -6.05 -41.45 18.67
C PHE A 5 -5.27 -40.27 18.13
N LEU A 6 -3.95 -40.41 17.88
CA LEU A 6 -3.12 -39.37 17.28
C LEU A 6 -3.56 -38.97 15.86
N MET A 7 -4.00 -39.95 15.04
CA MET A 7 -4.55 -39.67 13.70
C MET A 7 -5.83 -38.83 13.79
N ILE A 8 -6.77 -39.20 14.68
CA ILE A 8 -8.04 -38.48 14.87
C ILE A 8 -7.74 -37.03 15.37
N MET A 9 -6.86 -36.89 16.36
CA MET A 9 -6.48 -35.58 16.89
C MET A 9 -5.80 -34.69 15.85
N THR A 10 -4.93 -35.28 15.01
CA THR A 10 -4.27 -34.55 13.91
C THR A 10 -5.28 -34.15 12.85
N LEU A 11 -6.22 -35.02 12.48
CA LEU A 11 -7.29 -34.72 11.54
C LEU A 11 -8.17 -33.57 12.06
N PHE A 12 -8.57 -33.64 13.34
CA PHE A 12 -9.34 -32.58 13.97
C PHE A 12 -8.59 -31.24 14.00
N LYS A 13 -7.32 -31.24 14.42
CA LYS A 13 -6.44 -30.06 14.40
C LYS A 13 -6.36 -29.45 13.00
N THR A 14 -6.12 -30.28 11.99
CA THR A 14 -5.97 -29.81 10.59
C THR A 14 -7.29 -29.30 10.04
N GLY A 15 -8.41 -29.96 10.38
CA GLY A 15 -9.75 -29.52 10.02
C GLY A 15 -10.10 -28.16 10.62
N CYS A 16 -9.84 -27.96 11.91
CA CYS A 16 -10.04 -26.68 12.58
C CYS A 16 -9.14 -25.57 11.99
N TYR A 17 -7.90 -25.89 11.65
CA TYR A 17 -6.98 -24.95 10.99
C TYR A 17 -7.51 -24.54 9.60
N PHE A 18 -7.96 -25.51 8.80
CA PHE A 18 -8.58 -25.26 7.50
C PHE A 18 -9.85 -24.41 7.63
N ALA A 19 -10.74 -24.77 8.55
CA ALA A 19 -11.98 -24.02 8.81
C ALA A 19 -11.70 -22.56 9.22
N SER A 20 -10.74 -22.36 10.12
CA SER A 20 -10.28 -21.01 10.50
C SER A 20 -9.79 -20.21 9.29
N SER A 21 -8.96 -20.82 8.45
CA SER A 21 -8.44 -20.17 7.24
C SER A 21 -9.55 -19.88 6.23
N ALA A 22 -10.49 -20.81 6.05
CA ALA A 22 -11.63 -20.67 5.15
C ALA A 22 -12.57 -19.51 5.55
N VAL A 23 -12.73 -19.25 6.84
CA VAL A 23 -13.52 -18.11 7.35
C VAL A 23 -12.73 -16.79 7.21
N MET A 24 -11.42 -16.82 7.44
CA MET A 24 -10.59 -15.62 7.38
C MET A 24 -10.38 -15.05 5.97
N ILE A 25 -10.31 -15.94 4.95
CA ILE A 25 -10.09 -15.53 3.56
C ILE A 25 -11.21 -14.60 3.07
N PRO A 26 -12.50 -14.94 3.11
CA PRO A 26 -13.57 -14.06 2.63
C PRO A 26 -13.70 -12.77 3.45
N LEU A 27 -13.39 -12.79 4.75
CA LEU A 27 -13.35 -11.59 5.56
C LEU A 27 -12.29 -10.61 5.03
N ARG A 28 -11.07 -11.09 4.85
CA ARG A 28 -9.95 -10.29 4.35
C ARG A 28 -10.21 -9.74 2.95
N THR A 29 -10.59 -10.59 2.02
CA THR A 29 -10.86 -10.20 0.63
C THR A 29 -12.08 -9.28 0.53
N GLY A 30 -13.08 -9.46 1.40
CA GLY A 30 -14.24 -8.57 1.50
C GLY A 30 -13.85 -7.16 1.91
N VAL A 31 -13.06 -7.00 2.96
CA VAL A 31 -12.56 -5.68 3.41
C VAL A 31 -11.76 -4.99 2.31
N VAL A 32 -10.88 -5.73 1.64
CA VAL A 32 -10.06 -5.19 0.53
C VAL A 32 -10.93 -4.75 -0.65
N ARG A 33 -11.93 -5.54 -1.01
CA ARG A 33 -12.92 -5.18 -2.02
C ARG A 33 -13.61 -3.87 -1.65
N ASP A 34 -14.09 -3.74 -0.41
CA ASP A 34 -14.84 -2.58 0.03
C ASP A 34 -13.97 -1.31 0.05
N ILE A 35 -12.71 -1.42 0.46
CA ILE A 35 -11.73 -0.32 0.37
C ILE A 35 -11.55 0.11 -1.10
N ARG A 36 -11.36 -0.84 -2.03
CA ARG A 36 -11.22 -0.53 -3.46
C ARG A 36 -12.45 0.17 -4.03
N ILE A 37 -13.65 -0.31 -3.67
CA ILE A 37 -14.91 0.31 -4.10
C ILE A 37 -15.04 1.73 -3.55
N MET A 38 -14.73 1.93 -2.24
CA MET A 38 -14.78 3.26 -1.62
C MET A 38 -13.81 4.23 -2.29
N VAL A 39 -12.57 3.83 -2.53
CA VAL A 39 -11.57 4.67 -3.21
C VAL A 39 -12.02 4.99 -4.63
N TYR A 40 -12.45 4.00 -5.39
CA TYR A 40 -12.93 4.19 -6.76
C TYR A 40 -14.14 5.14 -6.82
N ALA A 41 -15.13 4.91 -5.98
CA ALA A 41 -16.31 5.77 -5.91
C ALA A 41 -15.96 7.22 -5.52
N LYS A 42 -14.99 7.38 -4.60
CA LYS A 42 -14.49 8.70 -4.22
C LYS A 42 -13.77 9.39 -5.38
N VAL A 43 -12.86 8.67 -6.05
CA VAL A 43 -12.11 9.18 -7.21
C VAL A 43 -13.07 9.66 -8.30
N MET A 44 -14.11 8.86 -8.63
CA MET A 44 -15.11 9.26 -9.64
C MET A 44 -15.89 10.53 -9.29
N ARG A 45 -15.97 10.90 -8.02
CA ARG A 45 -16.69 12.09 -7.54
C ARG A 45 -15.79 13.31 -7.30
N LEU A 46 -14.47 13.14 -7.42
CA LEU A 46 -13.53 14.25 -7.29
C LEU A 46 -13.53 15.13 -8.55
N PRO A 47 -13.30 16.44 -8.41
CA PRO A 47 -13.27 17.36 -9.54
C PRO A 47 -12.02 17.13 -10.40
N MET A 48 -12.07 17.55 -11.68
CA MET A 48 -10.95 17.45 -12.61
C MET A 48 -9.67 18.12 -12.10
N SER A 49 -9.80 19.17 -11.28
CA SER A 49 -8.66 19.83 -10.63
C SER A 49 -7.83 18.93 -9.69
N PHE A 50 -8.40 17.80 -9.28
CA PHE A 50 -7.68 16.79 -8.49
C PHE A 50 -6.75 15.94 -9.35
N PHE A 51 -7.02 15.80 -10.65
CA PHE A 51 -6.31 14.93 -11.56
C PHE A 51 -5.26 15.71 -12.36
N SER A 52 -4.00 15.62 -11.96
CA SER A 52 -2.85 15.92 -12.80
C SER A 52 -2.27 14.62 -13.36
N GLU A 53 -1.39 14.70 -14.34
CA GLU A 53 -0.73 13.52 -14.91
C GLU A 53 0.03 12.71 -13.85
N GLU A 54 0.76 13.40 -12.96
CA GLU A 54 1.47 12.79 -11.83
C GLU A 54 0.51 12.10 -10.84
N ARG A 55 -0.66 12.70 -10.60
CA ARG A 55 -1.65 12.13 -9.67
C ARG A 55 -2.39 10.92 -10.22
N LYS A 56 -2.56 10.80 -11.52
CA LYS A 56 -3.17 9.58 -12.12
C LYS A 56 -2.36 8.34 -11.81
N GLY A 57 -1.04 8.40 -12.04
CA GLY A 57 -0.12 7.31 -11.71
C GLY A 57 -0.10 6.98 -10.21
N ASP A 58 -0.10 8.00 -9.35
CA ASP A 58 -0.15 7.85 -7.89
C ASP A 58 -1.46 7.20 -7.42
N ILE A 59 -2.61 7.58 -7.99
CA ILE A 59 -3.91 6.96 -7.69
C ILE A 59 -3.91 5.47 -8.05
N ILE A 60 -3.41 5.12 -9.24
CA ILE A 60 -3.30 3.72 -9.68
C ILE A 60 -2.37 2.94 -8.75
N ALA A 61 -1.21 3.50 -8.39
CA ALA A 61 -0.27 2.88 -7.47
C ALA A 61 -0.88 2.63 -6.09
N ARG A 62 -1.67 3.57 -5.58
CA ARG A 62 -2.36 3.42 -4.28
C ARG A 62 -3.47 2.37 -4.35
N MET A 63 -4.27 2.35 -5.41
CA MET A 63 -5.35 1.37 -5.58
C MET A 63 -4.84 -0.06 -5.78
N SER A 64 -3.66 -0.24 -6.38
CA SER A 64 -3.06 -1.55 -6.63
C SER A 64 -2.09 -1.97 -5.53
N GLY A 65 -1.05 -1.16 -5.27
CA GLY A 65 0.04 -1.48 -4.35
C GLY A 65 -0.33 -1.26 -2.88
N ASP A 66 -0.79 -0.05 -2.53
CA ASP A 66 -1.08 0.29 -1.13
C ASP A 66 -2.22 -0.55 -0.56
N VAL A 67 -3.28 -0.80 -1.33
CA VAL A 67 -4.38 -1.67 -0.89
C VAL A 67 -3.90 -3.12 -0.68
N GLY A 68 -2.94 -3.61 -1.48
CA GLY A 68 -2.29 -4.91 -1.27
C GLY A 68 -1.47 -4.97 0.03
N GLU A 69 -0.77 -3.89 0.38
CA GLU A 69 -0.04 -3.80 1.67
C GLU A 69 -1.01 -3.74 2.87
N VAL A 70 -2.15 -3.08 2.72
CA VAL A 70 -3.22 -3.10 3.73
C VAL A 70 -3.75 -4.54 3.90
N GLU A 71 -3.94 -5.30 2.82
CA GLU A 71 -4.35 -6.71 2.88
C GLU A 71 -3.35 -7.56 3.68
N ASN A 72 -2.06 -7.43 3.40
CA ASN A 72 -1.00 -8.13 4.12
C ASN A 72 -0.97 -7.75 5.61
N SER A 73 -1.21 -6.47 5.91
CA SER A 73 -1.28 -5.96 7.27
C SER A 73 -2.49 -6.50 8.04
N ILE A 74 -3.67 -6.56 7.42
CA ILE A 74 -4.88 -7.14 8.02
C ILE A 74 -4.62 -8.60 8.38
N THR A 75 -4.06 -9.40 7.46
CA THR A 75 -3.73 -10.81 7.71
C THR A 75 -2.77 -10.96 8.90
N SER A 76 -1.69 -10.17 8.89
CA SER A 76 -0.70 -10.20 9.96
C SER A 76 -1.26 -9.73 11.30
N SER A 77 -2.19 -8.76 11.30
CA SER A 77 -2.85 -8.27 12.51
C SER A 77 -3.76 -9.32 13.13
N LEU A 78 -4.52 -10.05 12.31
CA LEU A 78 -5.42 -11.10 12.78
C LEU A 78 -4.62 -12.27 13.38
N ASP A 79 -3.54 -12.70 12.73
CA ASP A 79 -2.64 -13.72 13.27
C ASP A 79 -2.00 -13.25 14.58
N MET A 80 -1.54 -12.00 14.65
CA MET A 80 -0.91 -11.42 15.84
C MET A 80 -1.89 -11.27 17.00
N LEU A 81 -3.13 -10.84 16.75
CA LEU A 81 -4.10 -10.56 17.81
C LEU A 81 -4.83 -11.80 18.33
N MET A 82 -5.10 -12.75 17.44
CA MET A 82 -5.94 -13.90 17.76
C MET A 82 -5.12 -15.19 17.99
N LYS A 83 -4.29 -15.57 17.02
CA LYS A 83 -3.64 -16.88 17.01
C LYS A 83 -2.34 -16.90 17.81
N SER A 84 -1.42 -15.98 17.51
CA SER A 84 -0.06 -16.03 18.06
C SER A 84 -0.02 -15.82 19.58
N PRO A 85 -0.77 -14.87 20.20
CA PRO A 85 -0.75 -14.70 21.65
C PRO A 85 -1.30 -15.92 22.40
N ILE A 86 -2.40 -16.50 21.91
CA ILE A 86 -2.99 -17.68 22.54
C ILE A 86 -2.01 -18.83 22.51
N MET A 87 -1.37 -19.08 21.35
CA MET A 87 -0.38 -20.14 21.21
C MET A 87 0.87 -19.90 22.06
N ILE A 88 1.37 -18.66 22.12
CA ILE A 88 2.53 -18.29 22.92
C ILE A 88 2.21 -18.50 24.41
N ILE A 89 1.08 -18.01 24.90
CA ILE A 89 0.67 -18.14 26.29
C ILE A 89 0.51 -19.61 26.65
N LEU A 90 -0.15 -20.41 25.81
CA LEU A 90 -0.42 -21.81 26.05
C LEU A 90 0.89 -22.62 26.09
N TYR A 91 1.78 -22.44 25.11
CA TYR A 91 3.06 -23.10 25.10
C TYR A 91 3.93 -22.67 26.27
N PHE A 92 3.95 -21.37 26.58
CA PHE A 92 4.74 -20.85 27.68
C PHE A 92 4.24 -21.35 29.05
N ALA A 93 2.93 -21.38 29.26
CA ALA A 93 2.33 -21.97 30.44
C ALA A 93 2.69 -23.47 30.58
N THR A 94 2.63 -24.22 29.47
CA THR A 94 3.00 -25.63 29.45
C THR A 94 4.48 -25.82 29.81
N LEU A 95 5.39 -24.98 29.26
CA LEU A 95 6.83 -25.04 29.59
C LEU A 95 7.08 -24.76 31.06
N VAL A 96 6.43 -23.75 31.65
CA VAL A 96 6.57 -23.40 33.08
C VAL A 96 6.06 -24.51 33.98
N ILE A 97 4.89 -25.10 33.66
CA ILE A 97 4.29 -26.20 34.41
C ILE A 97 5.17 -27.45 34.33
N THR A 98 5.75 -27.72 33.16
CA THR A 98 6.62 -28.87 32.94
C THR A 98 7.93 -28.74 33.70
N SER A 99 8.61 -27.60 33.61
CA SER A 99 9.82 -27.30 34.39
C SER A 99 10.09 -25.79 34.41
N TRP A 100 9.89 -25.17 35.55
CA TRP A 100 10.19 -23.75 35.74
C TRP A 100 11.71 -23.46 35.63
N GLN A 101 12.58 -24.40 36.02
CA GLN A 101 14.05 -24.26 35.97
C GLN A 101 14.55 -24.20 34.54
N LEU A 102 14.11 -25.15 33.67
CA LEU A 102 14.41 -25.13 32.24
C LEU A 102 13.88 -23.92 31.54
N THR A 103 12.67 -23.47 31.92
CA THR A 103 12.02 -22.32 31.33
C THR A 103 12.77 -21.02 31.69
N LEU A 104 13.18 -20.87 32.93
CA LEU A 104 14.03 -19.74 33.37
C LEU A 104 15.36 -19.69 32.59
N PHE A 105 16.02 -20.84 32.47
CA PHE A 105 17.25 -20.95 31.67
C PHE A 105 17.02 -20.55 30.20
N THR A 106 15.94 -21.03 29.61
CA THR A 106 15.55 -20.69 28.21
C THR A 106 15.31 -19.20 28.05
N ILE A 107 14.60 -18.54 28.99
CA ILE A 107 14.34 -17.10 28.99
C ILE A 107 15.64 -16.29 29.05
N VAL A 108 16.65 -16.76 29.79
CA VAL A 108 17.94 -16.07 29.86
C VAL A 108 18.73 -16.19 28.56
N VAL A 109 18.65 -17.32 27.87
CA VAL A 109 19.38 -17.57 26.62
C VAL A 109 18.72 -16.88 25.40
N LEU A 110 17.40 -16.80 25.36
CA LEU A 110 16.64 -16.23 24.22
C LEU A 110 17.04 -14.77 23.86
N PRO A 111 17.22 -13.82 24.81
CA PRO A 111 17.62 -12.46 24.46
C PRO A 111 18.98 -12.37 23.76
N GLY A 112 19.93 -13.21 24.13
CA GLY A 112 21.24 -13.28 23.44
C GLY A 112 21.10 -13.67 21.97
N MET A 113 20.25 -14.65 21.68
CA MET A 113 19.94 -15.07 20.32
C MET A 113 19.18 -13.99 19.54
N GLY A 114 18.22 -13.35 20.20
CA GLY A 114 17.46 -12.23 19.63
C GLY A 114 18.37 -11.05 19.26
N TRP A 115 19.37 -10.75 20.09
CA TRP A 115 20.36 -9.73 19.80
C TRP A 115 21.21 -10.06 18.56
N LEU A 116 21.70 -11.30 18.43
CA LEU A 116 22.43 -11.76 17.25
C LEU A 116 21.60 -11.64 15.96
N MET A 117 20.36 -12.12 15.99
CA MET A 117 19.42 -11.97 14.86
C MET A 117 19.10 -10.51 14.55
N GLY A 118 18.99 -9.66 15.57
CA GLY A 118 18.80 -8.22 15.41
C GLY A 118 19.96 -7.52 14.70
N VAL A 119 21.18 -7.96 14.90
CA VAL A 119 22.36 -7.44 14.16
C VAL A 119 22.26 -7.77 12.68
N VAL A 120 21.90 -9.02 12.34
CA VAL A 120 21.70 -9.46 10.95
C VAL A 120 20.54 -8.67 10.31
N GLY A 121 19.43 -8.52 11.03
CA GLY A 121 18.26 -7.78 10.54
C GLY A 121 18.54 -6.31 10.26
N ARG A 122 19.29 -5.61 11.12
CA ARG A 122 19.70 -4.21 10.88
C ARG A 122 20.54 -4.04 9.63
N LYS A 123 21.50 -4.93 9.39
CA LYS A 123 22.33 -4.92 8.18
C LYS A 123 21.49 -5.22 6.92
N LEU A 124 20.55 -6.15 7.01
CA LEU A 124 19.62 -6.47 5.92
C LEU A 124 18.73 -5.26 5.56
N LYS A 125 18.15 -4.59 6.57
CA LYS A 125 17.34 -3.38 6.38
C LYS A 125 18.10 -2.29 5.64
N ARG A 126 19.35 -2.00 6.04
CA ARG A 126 20.18 -0.98 5.39
C ARG A 126 20.42 -1.29 3.91
N GLN A 127 20.71 -2.55 3.58
CA GLN A 127 20.95 -2.95 2.19
C GLN A 127 19.66 -3.00 1.36
N SER A 128 18.53 -3.37 1.97
CA SER A 128 17.23 -3.28 1.30
C SER A 128 16.90 -1.83 0.89
N LEU A 129 17.23 -0.84 1.72
CA LEU A 129 17.07 0.58 1.37
C LEU A 129 17.98 1.00 0.21
N GLU A 130 19.22 0.51 0.18
CA GLU A 130 20.15 0.76 -0.94
C GLU A 130 19.63 0.14 -2.24
N ALA A 131 19.17 -1.11 -2.21
CA ALA A 131 18.56 -1.77 -3.37
C ALA A 131 17.29 -1.06 -3.85
N GLN A 132 16.46 -0.56 -2.93
CA GLN A 132 15.27 0.25 -3.25
C GLN A 132 15.62 1.56 -3.94
N SER A 133 16.70 2.24 -3.51
CA SER A 133 17.20 3.44 -4.19
C SER A 133 17.66 3.11 -5.61
N LYS A 134 18.43 2.01 -5.80
CA LYS A 134 18.88 1.58 -7.14
C LYS A 134 17.71 1.18 -8.06
N TRP A 135 16.66 0.58 -7.48
CA TRP A 135 15.42 0.31 -8.23
C TRP A 135 14.77 1.61 -8.71
N SER A 136 14.64 2.62 -7.82
CA SER A 136 14.08 3.92 -8.16
C SER A 136 14.89 4.61 -9.26
N ASP A 137 16.22 4.60 -9.17
CA ASP A 137 17.12 5.16 -10.20
C ASP A 137 16.90 4.47 -11.56
N THR A 138 16.75 3.14 -11.57
CA THR A 138 16.51 2.34 -12.78
C THR A 138 15.16 2.67 -13.40
N MET A 139 14.11 2.82 -12.58
CA MET A 139 12.77 3.19 -13.06
C MET A 139 12.75 4.63 -13.62
N SER A 140 13.36 5.57 -12.94
CA SER A 140 13.47 6.96 -13.43
C SER A 140 14.19 7.03 -14.77
N GLN A 141 15.27 6.24 -14.94
CA GLN A 141 15.97 6.16 -16.22
C GLN A 141 15.10 5.55 -17.33
N LEU A 142 14.29 4.53 -17.00
CA LEU A 142 13.36 3.92 -17.95
C LEU A 142 12.30 4.94 -18.41
N GLU A 143 11.71 5.68 -17.45
CA GLU A 143 10.73 6.73 -17.73
C GLU A 143 11.32 7.85 -18.59
N GLU A 144 12.53 8.33 -18.26
CA GLU A 144 13.27 9.34 -19.06
C GLU A 144 13.50 8.84 -20.49
N THR A 145 13.94 7.58 -20.63
CA THR A 145 14.24 6.97 -21.94
C THR A 145 12.98 6.82 -22.79
N LEU A 146 11.88 6.31 -22.20
CA LEU A 146 10.61 6.13 -22.91
C LEU A 146 9.96 7.47 -23.27
N GLY A 147 10.02 8.45 -22.36
CA GLY A 147 9.53 9.81 -22.61
C GLY A 147 10.31 10.54 -23.70
N GLY A 148 11.62 10.29 -23.80
CA GLY A 148 12.52 10.86 -24.79
C GLY A 148 12.75 10.04 -26.07
N LEU A 149 11.97 8.96 -26.29
CA LEU A 149 12.23 7.97 -27.34
C LEU A 149 12.35 8.59 -28.75
N ARG A 150 11.53 9.60 -29.08
CA ARG A 150 11.59 10.32 -30.36
C ARG A 150 12.93 11.02 -30.55
N ILE A 151 13.47 11.63 -29.48
CA ILE A 151 14.77 12.32 -29.50
C ILE A 151 15.89 11.30 -29.67
N ILE A 152 15.85 10.19 -28.92
CA ILE A 152 16.84 9.11 -29.02
C ILE A 152 16.91 8.57 -30.43
N LYS A 153 15.76 8.33 -31.08
CA LYS A 153 15.67 7.87 -32.46
C LYS A 153 16.18 8.91 -33.48
N ALA A 154 15.86 10.20 -33.24
CA ALA A 154 16.31 11.27 -34.14
C ALA A 154 17.83 11.45 -34.13
N PHE A 155 18.50 11.18 -33.00
CA PHE A 155 19.94 11.30 -32.85
C PHE A 155 20.69 9.97 -32.91
N ILE A 156 20.03 8.86 -33.25
CA ILE A 156 20.61 7.49 -33.36
C ILE A 156 21.42 7.18 -32.07
N ALA A 157 20.83 7.46 -30.90
CA ALA A 157 21.49 7.35 -29.61
C ALA A 157 21.11 6.07 -28.84
N GLU A 158 20.55 5.06 -29.51
CA GLU A 158 20.05 3.83 -28.89
C GLU A 158 21.15 3.10 -28.10
N ASP A 159 22.31 2.86 -28.73
CA ASP A 159 23.42 2.15 -28.07
C ASP A 159 23.92 2.88 -26.83
N LYS A 160 23.95 4.20 -26.86
CA LYS A 160 24.32 5.00 -25.69
C LYS A 160 23.33 4.82 -24.56
N MET A 161 22.01 4.79 -24.84
CA MET A 161 20.96 4.58 -23.85
C MET A 161 20.98 3.14 -23.33
N ILE A 162 21.18 2.15 -24.19
CA ILE A 162 21.33 0.74 -23.81
C ILE A 162 22.51 0.57 -22.84
N ASN A 163 23.67 1.12 -23.15
CA ASN A 163 24.84 1.05 -22.29
C ASN A 163 24.62 1.73 -20.93
N ARG A 164 23.93 2.88 -20.92
CA ARG A 164 23.56 3.58 -19.69
C ARG A 164 22.61 2.73 -18.83
N PHE A 165 21.60 2.13 -19.46
CA PHE A 165 20.64 1.26 -18.77
C PHE A 165 21.30 -0.03 -18.27
N MET A 166 22.20 -0.64 -19.05
CA MET A 166 22.97 -1.82 -18.63
C MET A 166 23.79 -1.53 -17.37
N LYS A 167 24.44 -0.37 -17.30
CA LYS A 167 25.19 0.03 -16.09
C LYS A 167 24.28 0.12 -14.88
N CYS A 168 23.17 0.84 -14.99
CA CYS A 168 22.19 1.02 -13.91
C CYS A 168 21.57 -0.32 -13.47
N SER A 169 21.22 -1.18 -14.44
CA SER A 169 20.67 -2.51 -14.18
C SER A 169 21.70 -3.45 -13.51
N ASN A 170 22.98 -3.35 -13.85
CA ASN A 170 24.03 -4.10 -13.16
C ASN A 170 24.22 -3.64 -11.72
N GLU A 171 24.18 -2.33 -11.45
CA GLU A 171 24.23 -1.79 -10.08
C GLU A 171 23.02 -2.27 -9.25
N LEU A 172 21.83 -2.27 -9.84
CA LEU A 172 20.63 -2.82 -9.21
C LEU A 172 20.77 -4.31 -8.92
N ARG A 173 21.26 -5.11 -9.91
CA ARG A 173 21.52 -6.54 -9.73
C ARG A 173 22.45 -6.77 -8.55
N ASP A 174 23.57 -6.04 -8.46
CA ASP A 174 24.56 -6.23 -7.42
C ASP A 174 24.02 -5.85 -6.03
N ALA A 175 23.24 -4.77 -5.94
CA ALA A 175 22.54 -4.40 -4.71
C ALA A 175 21.51 -5.45 -4.31
N THR A 176 20.69 -5.94 -5.26
CA THR A 176 19.67 -6.96 -5.03
C THR A 176 20.30 -8.29 -4.62
N ASN A 177 21.41 -8.69 -5.26
CA ASN A 177 22.15 -9.91 -4.88
C ASN A 177 22.66 -9.84 -3.43
N LYS A 178 23.19 -8.70 -3.00
CA LYS A 178 23.62 -8.51 -1.60
C LYS A 178 22.47 -8.70 -0.62
N VAL A 179 21.29 -8.18 -0.96
CA VAL A 179 20.08 -8.37 -0.15
C VAL A 179 19.65 -9.84 -0.14
N ALA A 180 19.55 -10.46 -1.33
CA ALA A 180 19.10 -11.84 -1.50
C ALA A 180 20.01 -12.84 -0.76
N ILE A 181 21.33 -12.69 -0.88
CA ILE A 181 22.31 -13.56 -0.17
C ILE A 181 22.14 -13.44 1.36
N ARG A 182 21.95 -12.21 1.88
CA ARG A 182 21.74 -12.04 3.33
C ARG A 182 20.38 -12.54 3.78
N GLN A 183 19.36 -12.38 2.96
CA GLN A 183 18.04 -12.93 3.24
C GLN A 183 18.07 -14.46 3.25
N ALA A 184 18.80 -15.06 2.28
CA ALA A 184 19.01 -16.49 2.24
C ALA A 184 19.80 -17.00 3.48
N LEU A 185 20.73 -16.20 4.00
CA LEU A 185 21.51 -16.55 5.22
C LEU A 185 20.64 -16.50 6.49
N ALA A 186 19.56 -15.71 6.52
CA ALA A 186 18.72 -15.55 7.71
C ALA A 186 18.08 -16.87 8.17
N HIS A 187 17.65 -17.72 7.24
CA HIS A 187 17.06 -19.02 7.57
C HIS A 187 18.06 -19.99 8.19
N PRO A 188 19.23 -20.31 7.57
CA PRO A 188 20.27 -21.16 8.18
C PRO A 188 20.79 -20.61 9.52
N MET A 189 20.96 -19.29 9.63
CA MET A 189 21.35 -18.66 10.90
C MET A 189 20.31 -18.89 12.01
N SER A 190 19.03 -18.74 11.68
CA SER A 190 17.95 -19.00 12.64
C SER A 190 17.91 -20.47 13.06
N GLU A 191 18.14 -21.39 12.10
CA GLU A 191 18.17 -22.83 12.37
C GLU A 191 19.39 -23.21 13.24
N PHE A 192 20.55 -22.66 12.90
CA PHE A 192 21.79 -22.88 13.71
C PHE A 192 21.63 -22.34 15.14
N LEU A 193 21.10 -21.13 15.32
CA LEU A 193 20.83 -20.59 16.65
C LEU A 193 19.79 -21.42 17.40
N GLY A 194 18.74 -21.91 16.69
CA GLY A 194 17.78 -22.84 17.26
C GLY A 194 18.44 -24.14 17.76
N THR A 195 19.36 -24.67 16.97
CA THR A 195 20.16 -25.87 17.37
C THR A 195 21.03 -25.60 18.58
N ILE A 196 21.70 -24.44 18.65
CA ILE A 196 22.47 -24.03 19.83
C ILE A 196 21.57 -23.97 21.07
N LEU A 197 20.38 -23.41 20.97
CA LEU A 197 19.40 -23.38 22.06
C LEU A 197 19.06 -24.81 22.51
N ILE A 198 18.75 -25.69 21.56
CA ILE A 198 18.41 -27.08 21.84
C ILE A 198 19.55 -27.77 22.56
N VAL A 199 20.79 -27.61 22.08
CA VAL A 199 21.99 -28.21 22.70
C VAL A 199 22.21 -27.64 24.10
N ALA A 200 22.06 -26.32 24.30
CA ALA A 200 22.23 -25.70 25.61
C ALA A 200 21.17 -26.21 26.61
N VAL A 201 19.92 -26.35 26.17
CA VAL A 201 18.83 -26.90 27.00
C VAL A 201 19.02 -28.38 27.25
N LEU A 202 19.53 -29.16 26.27
CA LEU A 202 19.90 -30.56 26.43
C LEU A 202 21.01 -30.72 27.50
N TRP A 203 22.03 -29.89 27.44
CA TRP A 203 23.13 -29.96 28.42
C TRP A 203 22.64 -29.62 29.83
N PHE A 204 21.92 -28.51 29.98
CA PHE A 204 21.38 -28.09 31.27
C PHE A 204 20.32 -29.08 31.80
N GLY A 205 19.40 -29.55 30.94
CA GLY A 205 18.38 -30.54 31.28
C GLY A 205 18.98 -31.89 31.64
N GLY A 206 20.05 -32.29 30.93
CA GLY A 206 20.82 -33.50 31.28
C GLY A 206 21.40 -33.45 32.69
N THR A 207 21.90 -32.29 33.14
CA THR A 207 22.39 -32.14 34.53
C THR A 207 21.27 -32.25 35.54
N LEU A 208 20.05 -31.82 35.21
CA LEU A 208 18.85 -31.93 36.07
C LEU A 208 18.32 -33.37 36.17
N ILE A 209 18.48 -34.18 35.10
CA ILE A 209 18.01 -35.58 35.05
C ILE A 209 19.01 -36.50 35.74
N LEU A 210 20.34 -36.26 35.51
CA LEU A 210 21.40 -37.14 36.02
C LEU A 210 21.86 -36.74 37.42
N GLY A 211 21.44 -35.59 37.96
CA GLY A 211 21.77 -35.13 39.30
C GLY A 211 21.15 -35.99 40.40
N GLN A 212 21.77 -35.99 41.62
CA GLN A 212 21.34 -36.78 42.78
C GLN A 212 19.87 -36.49 43.22
N ASN A 213 19.31 -35.32 42.85
CA ASN A 213 17.89 -34.96 43.03
C ASN A 213 17.26 -34.73 41.64
N ALA A 214 17.04 -35.83 40.88
CA ALA A 214 16.38 -35.74 39.59
C ALA A 214 15.00 -35.07 39.72
N SER A 215 14.93 -33.83 39.27
CA SER A 215 13.69 -33.02 39.33
C SER A 215 12.79 -33.24 38.11
N ILE A 216 13.30 -33.92 37.08
CA ILE A 216 12.57 -34.17 35.81
C ILE A 216 12.95 -35.57 35.30
N ASP A 217 11.94 -36.33 34.83
CA ASP A 217 12.17 -37.61 34.15
C ASP A 217 12.41 -37.43 32.64
N ALA A 218 13.03 -38.41 32.01
CA ALA A 218 13.41 -38.33 30.59
C ALA A 218 12.20 -38.13 29.63
N PRO A 219 11.02 -38.76 29.80
CA PRO A 219 9.85 -38.51 28.98
C PRO A 219 9.36 -37.06 29.08
N THR A 220 9.31 -36.48 30.28
CA THR A 220 8.91 -35.09 30.52
C THR A 220 9.89 -34.11 29.88
N PHE A 221 11.18 -34.42 29.91
CA PHE A 221 12.17 -33.62 29.22
C PHE A 221 12.04 -33.65 27.70
N ILE A 222 11.78 -34.82 27.10
CA ILE A 222 11.51 -34.91 25.65
C ILE A 222 10.25 -34.10 25.29
N PHE A 223 9.20 -34.19 26.10
CA PHE A 223 7.97 -33.38 25.92
C PHE A 223 8.31 -31.88 25.99
N TYR A 224 9.09 -31.43 26.96
CA TYR A 224 9.56 -30.04 27.06
C TYR A 224 10.24 -29.58 25.77
N MET A 225 11.15 -30.39 25.21
CA MET A 225 11.88 -30.08 23.98
C MET A 225 10.94 -29.89 22.76
N VAL A 226 9.94 -30.76 22.64
CA VAL A 226 8.93 -30.67 21.55
C VAL A 226 8.12 -29.38 21.67
N ILE A 227 7.68 -29.02 22.88
CA ILE A 227 6.95 -27.77 23.12
C ILE A 227 7.84 -26.55 22.86
N LEU A 228 9.09 -26.56 23.34
CA LEU A 228 10.06 -25.48 23.12
C LEU A 228 10.28 -25.22 21.61
N TYR A 229 10.44 -26.28 20.82
CA TYR A 229 10.55 -26.16 19.37
C TYR A 229 9.28 -25.57 18.74
N SER A 230 8.13 -25.94 19.27
CA SER A 230 6.83 -25.48 18.75
C SER A 230 6.56 -23.98 19.00
N VAL A 231 7.18 -23.37 20.00
CA VAL A 231 7.08 -21.92 20.31
C VAL A 231 7.71 -21.05 19.23
N ILE A 232 8.70 -21.56 18.50
CA ILE A 232 9.49 -20.76 17.53
C ILE A 232 8.61 -20.16 16.43
N ASN A 233 7.65 -20.93 15.90
CA ASN A 233 6.81 -20.46 14.80
C ASN A 233 5.86 -19.31 15.20
N PRO A 234 5.07 -19.40 16.30
CA PRO A 234 4.29 -18.28 16.79
C PRO A 234 5.10 -17.01 17.06
N LEU A 235 6.34 -17.15 17.59
CA LEU A 235 7.23 -16.01 17.80
C LEU A 235 7.67 -15.34 16.48
N LYS A 236 7.98 -16.15 15.45
CA LYS A 236 8.29 -15.63 14.10
C LYS A 236 7.10 -14.91 13.47
N ASP A 237 5.89 -15.47 13.59
CA ASP A 237 4.66 -14.84 13.08
C ASP A 237 4.38 -13.53 13.79
N PHE A 238 4.57 -13.46 15.10
CA PHE A 238 4.44 -12.24 15.88
C PHE A 238 5.45 -11.17 15.46
N ALA A 239 6.71 -11.55 15.26
CA ALA A 239 7.74 -10.63 14.78
C ALA A 239 7.46 -10.11 13.35
N LYS A 240 6.93 -10.97 12.46
CA LYS A 240 6.50 -10.60 11.12
C LYS A 240 5.34 -9.60 11.13
N ALA A 241 4.38 -9.78 12.03
CA ALA A 241 3.27 -8.84 12.21
C ALA A 241 3.77 -7.47 12.65
N GLY A 242 4.74 -7.41 13.57
CA GLY A 242 5.38 -6.16 14.00
C GLY A 242 6.03 -5.36 12.86
N TYR A 243 6.37 -6.00 11.75
CA TYR A 243 6.87 -5.34 10.54
C TYR A 243 5.73 -4.96 9.56
N ASN A 244 4.78 -5.87 9.34
CA ASN A 244 3.73 -5.69 8.33
C ASN A 244 2.68 -4.67 8.76
N ILE A 245 2.33 -4.60 10.06
CA ILE A 245 1.30 -3.69 10.58
C ILE A 245 1.68 -2.22 10.35
N PRO A 246 2.87 -1.72 10.76
CA PRO A 246 3.26 -0.34 10.48
C PRO A 246 3.32 -0.01 8.99
N LYS A 247 3.73 -0.97 8.15
CA LYS A 247 3.76 -0.81 6.70
C LYS A 247 2.35 -0.65 6.12
N GLY A 248 1.42 -1.48 6.56
CA GLY A 248 0.02 -1.39 6.17
C GLY A 248 -0.67 -0.10 6.65
N LEU A 249 -0.36 0.37 7.87
CA LEU A 249 -0.86 1.64 8.38
C LEU A 249 -0.37 2.81 7.53
N ALA A 250 0.91 2.86 7.18
CA ALA A 250 1.45 3.88 6.30
C ALA A 250 0.80 3.86 4.90
N SER A 251 0.50 2.67 4.36
CA SER A 251 -0.24 2.52 3.10
C SER A 251 -1.70 2.98 3.26
N MET A 252 -2.35 2.66 4.37
CA MET A 252 -3.72 3.13 4.64
C MET A 252 -3.79 4.64 4.80
N GLU A 253 -2.80 5.30 5.40
CA GLU A 253 -2.73 6.76 5.46
C GLU A 253 -2.68 7.40 4.06
N ARG A 254 -1.97 6.78 3.10
CA ARG A 254 -1.94 7.26 1.70
C ARG A 254 -3.28 7.07 1.00
N VAL A 255 -3.96 5.97 1.25
CA VAL A 255 -5.32 5.71 0.76
C VAL A 255 -6.32 6.69 1.37
N ASP A 256 -6.21 6.94 2.67
CA ASP A 256 -7.08 7.86 3.43
C ASP A 256 -6.98 9.31 2.93
N LYS A 257 -5.80 9.74 2.45
CA LYS A 257 -5.64 11.04 1.78
C LYS A 257 -6.55 11.20 0.55
N ILE A 258 -6.79 10.12 -0.19
CA ILE A 258 -7.75 10.16 -1.32
C ILE A 258 -9.17 10.19 -0.78
N LEU A 259 -9.49 9.37 0.21
CA LEU A 259 -10.84 9.29 0.79
C LEU A 259 -11.27 10.60 1.45
N LYS A 260 -10.33 11.30 2.09
CA LYS A 260 -10.55 12.61 2.74
C LYS A 260 -10.40 13.80 1.80
N ALA A 261 -9.98 13.59 0.54
CA ALA A 261 -9.87 14.69 -0.41
C ALA A 261 -11.19 15.42 -0.57
N GLU A 262 -11.16 16.74 -0.41
CA GLU A 262 -12.36 17.56 -0.53
C GLU A 262 -12.71 17.84 -1.99
N ASN A 263 -14.01 17.81 -2.30
CA ASN A 263 -14.49 18.32 -3.56
C ASN A 263 -14.59 19.83 -3.46
N LYS A 264 -13.72 20.54 -4.16
CA LYS A 264 -13.69 22.01 -4.20
C LYS A 264 -14.93 22.58 -4.91
N ILE A 265 -15.55 21.82 -5.82
CA ILE A 265 -16.75 22.22 -6.54
C ILE A 265 -17.95 21.75 -5.75
N LYS A 266 -18.59 22.67 -5.03
CA LYS A 266 -19.77 22.38 -4.20
C LYS A 266 -21.04 22.70 -4.99
N GLU A 267 -22.00 21.79 -4.96
CA GLU A 267 -23.34 22.10 -5.43
C GLU A 267 -24.09 23.01 -4.44
N ILE A 268 -24.88 23.92 -4.97
CA ILE A 268 -25.75 24.78 -4.17
C ILE A 268 -26.92 23.97 -3.58
N SER A 269 -27.33 24.29 -2.36
CA SER A 269 -28.43 23.57 -1.69
C SER A 269 -29.78 23.70 -2.37
N ASN A 270 -30.06 24.86 -3.03
CA ASN A 270 -31.28 25.13 -3.76
C ASN A 270 -30.95 25.52 -5.23
N PRO A 271 -30.67 24.53 -6.10
CA PRO A 271 -30.32 24.82 -7.49
C PRO A 271 -31.49 25.37 -8.29
N LYS A 272 -31.20 26.35 -9.12
CA LYS A 272 -32.17 26.86 -10.11
C LYS A 272 -32.34 25.83 -11.24
N PRO A 273 -33.54 25.64 -11.77
CA PRO A 273 -33.76 24.73 -12.88
C PRO A 273 -33.15 25.29 -14.17
N LEU A 274 -32.36 24.44 -14.87
CA LEU A 274 -31.84 24.76 -16.20
C LEU A 274 -32.40 23.74 -17.20
N LYS A 275 -33.33 24.18 -18.05
CA LYS A 275 -34.07 23.29 -18.98
C LYS A 275 -33.50 23.28 -20.40
N GLY A 276 -32.64 24.22 -20.75
CA GLY A 276 -32.07 24.33 -22.09
C GLY A 276 -31.38 25.67 -22.32
N LEU A 277 -30.88 25.89 -23.53
CA LEU A 277 -30.34 27.16 -24.02
C LEU A 277 -31.39 27.79 -24.95
N ASN A 278 -31.91 28.95 -24.57
CA ASN A 278 -32.94 29.67 -25.34
C ASN A 278 -32.42 30.94 -26.03
N ASP A 279 -31.45 31.64 -25.38
CA ASP A 279 -30.92 32.90 -25.86
C ASP A 279 -29.40 32.83 -26.07
N LYS A 280 -28.61 32.77 -25.02
CA LYS A 280 -27.14 32.89 -25.11
C LYS A 280 -26.38 32.31 -23.92
N ILE A 281 -25.10 32.07 -24.16
CA ILE A 281 -24.10 31.81 -23.14
C ILE A 281 -23.21 33.04 -23.01
N GLU A 282 -22.96 33.51 -21.79
CA GLU A 282 -22.08 34.68 -21.54
C GLU A 282 -20.98 34.33 -20.56
N PHE A 283 -19.76 34.67 -20.92
CA PHE A 283 -18.58 34.72 -20.05
C PHE A 283 -18.37 36.18 -19.69
N LYS A 284 -18.46 36.53 -18.41
CA LYS A 284 -18.41 37.91 -17.91
C LYS A 284 -17.14 38.07 -17.04
N ASP A 285 -16.19 38.81 -17.54
CA ASP A 285 -14.97 39.22 -16.81
C ASP A 285 -14.23 38.02 -16.17
N ILE A 286 -14.01 36.96 -16.94
CA ILE A 286 -13.48 35.70 -16.47
C ILE A 286 -11.96 35.81 -16.21
N THR A 287 -11.55 35.66 -14.95
CA THR A 287 -10.16 35.46 -14.55
C THR A 287 -10.01 34.06 -13.96
N PHE A 288 -9.02 33.30 -14.46
CA PHE A 288 -8.80 31.92 -14.03
C PHE A 288 -7.33 31.52 -13.98
N SER A 289 -6.99 30.80 -12.91
CA SER A 289 -5.68 30.17 -12.68
C SER A 289 -5.86 28.74 -12.13
N TYR A 290 -5.02 27.78 -12.57
CA TYR A 290 -5.03 26.41 -12.05
C TYR A 290 -4.38 26.28 -10.65
N ASP A 291 -3.34 27.08 -10.41
CA ASP A 291 -2.50 27.00 -9.21
C ASP A 291 -2.64 28.22 -8.29
N GLY A 292 -3.43 29.21 -8.68
CA GLY A 292 -3.59 30.48 -7.98
C GLY A 292 -2.40 31.44 -8.13
N LYS A 293 -1.38 31.08 -8.94
CA LYS A 293 -0.17 31.90 -9.12
C LYS A 293 -0.07 32.50 -10.52
N ARG A 294 -0.38 31.70 -11.54
CA ARG A 294 -0.32 32.13 -12.94
C ARG A 294 -1.72 32.19 -13.53
N GLU A 295 -2.17 33.37 -13.84
CA GLU A 295 -3.44 33.58 -14.54
C GLU A 295 -3.35 33.09 -15.99
N VAL A 296 -4.22 32.14 -16.33
CA VAL A 296 -4.33 31.56 -17.68
C VAL A 296 -5.36 32.35 -18.50
N LEU A 297 -6.42 32.82 -17.86
CA LEU A 297 -7.42 33.70 -18.44
C LEU A 297 -7.43 35.01 -17.63
N LYS A 298 -7.52 36.15 -18.33
CA LYS A 298 -7.48 37.48 -17.73
C LYS A 298 -8.61 38.32 -18.32
N HIS A 299 -9.62 38.66 -17.49
CA HIS A 299 -10.71 39.55 -17.83
C HIS A 299 -11.40 39.20 -19.18
N VAL A 300 -11.63 37.89 -19.43
CA VAL A 300 -12.18 37.41 -20.69
C VAL A 300 -13.69 37.62 -20.72
N ASN A 301 -14.15 38.31 -21.76
CA ASN A 301 -15.56 38.55 -22.05
C ASN A 301 -15.92 37.88 -23.39
N LEU A 302 -16.96 37.02 -23.41
CA LEU A 302 -17.41 36.36 -24.61
C LEU A 302 -18.93 36.11 -24.52
N THR A 303 -19.65 36.42 -25.58
CA THR A 303 -21.08 36.11 -25.71
C THR A 303 -21.28 35.17 -26.88
N VAL A 304 -21.99 34.09 -26.66
CA VAL A 304 -22.31 33.04 -27.65
C VAL A 304 -23.86 32.98 -27.78
N PRO A 305 -24.44 33.63 -28.78
CA PRO A 305 -25.88 33.51 -29.05
C PRO A 305 -26.28 32.09 -29.48
N LYS A 306 -27.50 31.70 -29.18
CA LYS A 306 -28.07 30.41 -29.59
C LYS A 306 -27.94 30.19 -31.10
N GLY A 307 -27.53 29.01 -31.50
CA GLY A 307 -27.40 28.61 -32.92
C GLY A 307 -26.13 29.11 -33.60
N GLN A 308 -25.28 29.87 -32.93
CA GLN A 308 -24.02 30.31 -33.50
C GLN A 308 -22.88 29.32 -33.23
N THR A 309 -21.95 29.21 -34.18
CA THR A 309 -20.68 28.49 -34.03
C THR A 309 -19.57 29.51 -33.83
N ILE A 310 -18.78 29.35 -32.75
CA ILE A 310 -17.65 30.22 -32.45
C ILE A 310 -16.38 29.40 -32.51
N ALA A 311 -15.36 29.91 -33.23
CA ALA A 311 -14.02 29.36 -33.25
C ALA A 311 -13.09 30.16 -32.34
N LEU A 312 -12.47 29.47 -31.36
CA LEU A 312 -11.43 30.05 -30.52
C LEU A 312 -10.06 29.83 -31.18
N VAL A 313 -9.43 30.91 -31.63
CA VAL A 313 -8.14 30.88 -32.34
C VAL A 313 -7.07 31.55 -31.50
N GLY A 314 -5.86 31.01 -31.52
CA GLY A 314 -4.72 31.55 -30.80
C GLY A 314 -3.57 30.55 -30.66
N GLN A 315 -2.43 31.01 -30.15
CA GLN A 315 -1.24 30.17 -29.95
C GLN A 315 -1.52 29.04 -28.96
N SER A 316 -0.67 27.97 -29.00
CA SER A 316 -0.72 26.92 -27.97
C SER A 316 -0.46 27.52 -26.58
N GLY A 317 -1.25 27.14 -25.59
CA GLY A 317 -1.15 27.67 -24.23
C GLY A 317 -1.88 29.02 -24.01
N SER A 318 -2.61 29.57 -24.98
CA SER A 318 -3.36 30.83 -24.82
C SER A 318 -4.68 30.71 -24.03
N GLY A 319 -4.98 29.54 -23.42
CA GLY A 319 -6.16 29.35 -22.57
C GLY A 319 -7.43 28.90 -23.29
N LYS A 320 -7.40 28.56 -24.59
CA LYS A 320 -8.60 28.11 -25.34
C LYS A 320 -9.30 26.92 -24.71
N SER A 321 -8.58 25.83 -24.48
CA SER A 321 -9.14 24.65 -23.83
C SER A 321 -9.60 24.95 -22.41
N THR A 322 -8.87 25.79 -21.68
CA THR A 322 -9.27 26.22 -20.34
C THR A 322 -10.61 26.94 -20.35
N LEU A 323 -10.84 27.85 -21.32
CA LEU A 323 -12.11 28.56 -21.43
C LEU A 323 -13.27 27.61 -21.70
N VAL A 324 -13.06 26.60 -22.57
CA VAL A 324 -14.08 25.58 -22.89
C VAL A 324 -14.33 24.68 -21.66
N ASP A 325 -13.29 24.29 -20.89
CA ASP A 325 -13.39 23.43 -19.71
C ASP A 325 -14.11 24.11 -18.52
N LEU A 326 -14.20 25.44 -18.52
CA LEU A 326 -14.97 26.18 -17.51
C LEU A 326 -16.47 26.06 -17.72
N LEU A 327 -16.95 25.91 -18.96
CA LEU A 327 -18.41 25.86 -19.26
C LEU A 327 -19.09 24.61 -18.62
N PRO A 328 -18.53 23.36 -18.72
CA PRO A 328 -19.09 22.21 -18.02
C PRO A 328 -18.77 22.20 -16.51
N ARG A 329 -18.20 23.28 -16.01
CA ARG A 329 -17.83 23.47 -14.61
C ARG A 329 -16.89 22.36 -14.12
N TYR A 330 -15.81 22.08 -14.92
CA TYR A 330 -14.71 21.22 -14.45
C TYR A 330 -13.83 21.94 -13.42
N HIS A 331 -13.85 23.28 -13.47
CA HIS A 331 -13.21 24.18 -12.52
C HIS A 331 -14.17 25.36 -12.26
N ASP A 332 -14.14 25.92 -11.06
CA ASP A 332 -14.81 27.17 -10.75
C ASP A 332 -13.85 28.35 -11.04
N VAL A 333 -14.38 29.43 -11.64
CA VAL A 333 -13.62 30.64 -11.92
C VAL A 333 -13.31 31.40 -10.62
N GLN A 334 -12.17 32.06 -10.53
CA GLN A 334 -11.82 32.89 -9.37
C GLN A 334 -12.59 34.20 -9.39
N GLU A 335 -12.63 34.88 -10.57
CA GLU A 335 -13.36 36.12 -10.75
C GLU A 335 -14.24 36.03 -11.98
N GLY A 336 -15.32 36.81 -11.98
CA GLY A 336 -16.31 36.80 -13.04
C GLY A 336 -17.38 35.69 -12.87
N ASP A 337 -18.21 35.55 -13.88
CA ASP A 337 -19.29 34.58 -13.90
C ASP A 337 -19.57 34.05 -15.31
N ILE A 338 -20.01 32.80 -15.41
CA ILE A 338 -20.49 32.18 -16.65
C ILE A 338 -22.00 31.98 -16.51
N THR A 339 -22.75 32.51 -17.44
CA THR A 339 -24.22 32.43 -17.40
C THR A 339 -24.79 31.78 -18.65
N ILE A 340 -25.87 31.01 -18.48
CA ILE A 340 -26.73 30.49 -19.56
C ILE A 340 -28.09 31.13 -19.41
N ASP A 341 -28.54 31.87 -20.41
CA ASP A 341 -29.77 32.64 -20.39
C ASP A 341 -29.89 33.51 -19.12
N GLY A 342 -28.80 34.14 -18.68
CA GLY A 342 -28.75 34.99 -17.49
C GLY A 342 -28.67 34.23 -16.15
N THR A 343 -28.71 32.89 -16.14
CA THR A 343 -28.57 32.08 -14.93
C THR A 343 -27.13 31.63 -14.78
N SER A 344 -26.48 31.90 -13.63
CA SER A 344 -25.12 31.46 -13.34
C SER A 344 -25.03 29.95 -13.31
N ILE A 345 -23.95 29.38 -13.93
CA ILE A 345 -23.68 27.95 -13.89
C ILE A 345 -23.34 27.45 -12.46
N ARG A 346 -23.07 28.38 -11.54
CA ARG A 346 -22.85 28.04 -10.12
C ARG A 346 -24.14 27.79 -9.37
N ASP A 347 -25.26 28.38 -9.86
CA ASP A 347 -26.58 28.30 -9.24
C ASP A 347 -27.41 27.11 -9.72
N VAL A 348 -26.89 26.31 -10.65
CA VAL A 348 -27.60 25.15 -11.23
C VAL A 348 -26.98 23.84 -10.79
N ARG A 349 -27.74 22.75 -10.88
CA ARG A 349 -27.17 21.40 -10.64
C ARG A 349 -26.16 21.08 -11.74
N ILE A 350 -25.02 20.52 -11.33
CA ILE A 350 -23.99 20.10 -12.29
C ILE A 350 -24.53 19.07 -13.28
N ALA A 351 -25.38 18.16 -12.83
CA ALA A 351 -26.02 17.17 -13.71
C ALA A 351 -26.88 17.83 -14.80
N ASP A 352 -27.69 18.83 -14.44
CA ASP A 352 -28.55 19.55 -15.39
C ASP A 352 -27.71 20.36 -16.39
N LEU A 353 -26.67 21.07 -15.91
CA LEU A 353 -25.73 21.79 -16.75
C LEU A 353 -25.05 20.86 -17.78
N ARG A 354 -24.45 19.76 -17.31
CA ARG A 354 -23.72 18.84 -18.19
C ARG A 354 -24.60 18.03 -19.13
N SER A 355 -25.90 17.85 -18.80
CA SER A 355 -26.85 17.19 -19.70
C SER A 355 -27.13 17.99 -20.97
N LEU A 356 -26.87 19.30 -20.95
CA LEU A 356 -27.05 20.19 -22.12
C LEU A 356 -25.77 20.28 -22.99
N ILE A 357 -24.66 19.71 -22.54
CA ILE A 357 -23.34 19.88 -23.19
C ILE A 357 -22.90 18.56 -23.81
N GLY A 358 -22.68 18.55 -25.11
CA GLY A 358 -21.93 17.49 -25.79
C GLY A 358 -20.45 17.88 -25.85
N ASN A 359 -19.57 17.08 -25.24
CA ASN A 359 -18.13 17.32 -25.25
C ASN A 359 -17.40 16.30 -26.15
N VAL A 360 -16.63 16.80 -27.12
CA VAL A 360 -15.78 15.98 -27.98
C VAL A 360 -14.34 16.39 -27.74
N ASN A 361 -13.57 15.51 -27.14
CA ASN A 361 -12.14 15.70 -26.91
C ASN A 361 -11.33 15.11 -28.08
N GLN A 362 -10.23 15.78 -28.40
CA GLN A 362 -9.22 15.25 -29.35
C GLN A 362 -8.37 14.15 -28.71
#